data_4b6204fcbd7624814c67c4c681c3db5f
#
_entry.id   4b6204fcbd7624814c67c4c681c3db5f
#
_cell.length_a   1.000
_cell.length_b   1.000
_cell.length_c   1.000
_cell.angle_alpha   90.00
_cell.angle_beta   90.00
_cell.angle_gamma   90.00
#
_symmetry.space_group_name_H-M   'P 1'
#
loop_
_entity.id
_entity.type
_entity.pdbx_description
1 polymer ?
#
loop_
_entity_poly.entity_id
_entity_poly.type
_entity_poly.pdbx_seq_one_letter_code
_entity_poly.pdbx_strand_id
1 'polypeptide(L)'
;MHIYVNGKNIEITDAIKAYVKEKMGKVVSYYDQIQGIDVILSVIKNPAASGKHVAEVSCKLPTETLRCEEAADSMYASIDLLADKLARQVKKYKEKLGMDKTSIRTAVEEEVADAE
;
A
#
# COMPACT_ATOMS: atom_id res chain seq x y z
N MET A 1 7.77 -12.29 8.09
CA MET A 1 7.09 -11.37 7.19
C MET A 1 8.01 -11.08 6.00
N HIS A 2 7.46 -10.96 4.84
CA HIS A 2 8.27 -10.75 3.65
C HIS A 2 7.61 -9.72 2.75
N ILE A 3 8.43 -9.09 1.95
CA ILE A 3 7.96 -8.11 0.98
C ILE A 3 8.50 -8.54 -0.38
N TYR A 4 7.59 -8.84 -1.30
CA TYR A 4 7.96 -9.23 -2.65
C TYR A 4 7.67 -8.09 -3.61
N VAL A 5 8.57 -7.88 -4.56
CA VAL A 5 8.41 -6.86 -5.57
C VAL A 5 8.61 -7.52 -6.92
N ASN A 6 7.60 -7.40 -7.78
CA ASN A 6 7.64 -7.99 -9.11
C ASN A 6 7.25 -6.97 -10.16
N GLY A 7 7.83 -7.11 -11.34
CA GLY A 7 7.47 -6.30 -12.48
C GLY A 7 6.62 -7.11 -13.43
N LYS A 8 5.55 -6.51 -13.92
CA LYS A 8 4.65 -7.20 -14.82
C LYS A 8 5.12 -7.10 -16.26
N ASN A 9 5.54 -5.91 -16.67
CA ASN A 9 6.05 -5.70 -18.03
C ASN A 9 7.24 -4.77 -18.02
N ILE A 10 7.93 -4.69 -16.89
CA ILE A 10 9.13 -3.87 -16.74
C ILE A 10 10.12 -4.61 -15.88
N GLU A 11 11.36 -4.16 -15.96
CA GLU A 11 12.39 -4.68 -15.08
C GLU A 11 12.39 -3.92 -13.76
N ILE A 12 12.59 -4.65 -12.70
CA ILE A 12 12.68 -4.04 -11.37
C ILE A 12 14.16 -3.81 -11.07
N THR A 13 14.54 -2.55 -11.02
CA THR A 13 15.93 -2.21 -10.68
C THR A 13 16.14 -2.34 -9.18
N ASP A 14 17.42 -2.41 -8.80
CA ASP A 14 17.75 -2.48 -7.37
C ASP A 14 17.26 -1.24 -6.64
N ALA A 15 17.33 -0.09 -7.30
CA ALA A 15 16.88 1.15 -6.67
C ALA A 15 15.38 1.13 -6.40
N ILE A 16 14.60 0.65 -7.37
CA ILE A 16 13.16 0.57 -7.19
C ILE A 16 12.82 -0.44 -6.12
N LYS A 17 13.49 -1.56 -6.13
CA LYS A 17 13.26 -2.60 -5.14
C LYS A 17 13.52 -2.10 -3.73
N ALA A 18 14.64 -1.38 -3.57
CA ALA A 18 14.99 -0.84 -2.27
C ALA A 18 13.96 0.21 -1.83
N TYR A 19 13.50 1.02 -2.77
CA TYR A 19 12.53 2.06 -2.46
C TYR A 19 11.21 1.44 -1.98
N VAL A 20 10.74 0.40 -2.67
CA VAL A 20 9.53 -0.29 -2.28
C VAL A 20 9.69 -0.88 -0.89
N LYS A 21 10.80 -1.53 -0.65
CA LYS A 21 11.01 -2.16 0.65
C LYS A 21 11.05 -1.14 1.77
N GLU A 22 11.65 0.00 1.50
CA GLU A 22 11.70 1.07 2.49
C GLU A 22 10.31 1.58 2.81
N LYS A 23 9.52 1.86 1.78
CA LYS A 23 8.18 2.40 1.99
C LYS A 23 7.25 1.38 2.63
N MET A 24 7.31 0.15 2.18
CA MET A 24 6.45 -0.88 2.73
C MET A 24 6.87 -1.27 4.14
N GLY A 25 8.17 -1.15 4.44
CA GLY A 25 8.64 -1.39 5.79
C GLY A 25 8.00 -0.44 6.79
N LYS A 26 7.76 0.80 6.37
CA LYS A 26 7.07 1.74 7.24
C LYS A 26 5.63 1.32 7.49
N VAL A 27 4.98 0.78 6.48
CA VAL A 27 3.61 0.29 6.64
C VAL A 27 3.59 -0.87 7.63
N VAL A 28 4.54 -1.76 7.50
CA VAL A 28 4.63 -2.92 8.38
C VAL A 28 4.77 -2.49 9.84
N SER A 29 5.44 -1.37 10.07
CA SER A 29 5.66 -0.90 11.43
C SER A 29 4.36 -0.47 12.12
N TYR A 30 3.31 -0.25 11.38
CA TYR A 30 2.03 0.14 11.97
C TYR A 30 1.26 -1.03 12.53
N TYR A 31 1.56 -2.24 12.09
CA TYR A 31 0.82 -3.41 12.51
C TYR A 31 1.69 -4.64 12.33
N ASP A 32 2.03 -5.28 13.42
CA ASP A 32 2.99 -6.37 13.39
C ASP A 32 2.39 -7.71 12.99
N GLN A 33 1.09 -7.77 12.73
CA GLN A 33 0.44 -9.00 12.32
C GLN A 33 0.34 -9.14 10.81
N ILE A 34 0.98 -8.25 10.07
CA ILE A 34 1.01 -8.36 8.61
C ILE A 34 1.82 -9.60 8.24
N GLN A 35 1.20 -10.49 7.45
CA GLN A 35 1.82 -11.77 7.11
C GLN A 35 2.69 -11.68 5.87
N GLY A 36 2.40 -10.76 4.98
CA GLY A 36 3.20 -10.59 3.78
C GLY A 36 2.69 -9.45 2.94
N ILE A 37 3.58 -8.91 2.12
CA ILE A 37 3.25 -7.82 1.21
C ILE A 37 3.79 -8.18 -0.17
N ASP A 38 2.92 -8.17 -1.16
CA ASP A 38 3.30 -8.40 -2.55
C ASP A 38 3.02 -7.13 -3.34
N VAL A 39 4.05 -6.65 -4.03
CA VAL A 39 3.93 -5.44 -4.82
C VAL A 39 4.19 -5.80 -6.28
N ILE A 40 3.31 -5.34 -7.16
CA ILE A 40 3.45 -5.56 -8.59
C ILE A 40 3.51 -4.21 -9.27
N LEU A 41 4.55 -4.00 -10.05
CA LEU A 41 4.76 -2.75 -10.75
C LEU A 41 4.61 -2.96 -12.24
N SER A 42 4.00 -1.99 -12.90
CA SER A 42 3.82 -2.07 -14.34
C SER A 42 3.74 -0.68 -14.93
N VAL A 43 3.85 -0.62 -16.25
CA VAL A 43 3.74 0.64 -16.97
C VAL A 43 2.67 0.45 -18.02
N ILE A 44 1.69 1.32 -18.02
CA ILE A 44 0.64 1.32 -19.02
C ILE A 44 1.03 2.33 -20.08
N LYS A 45 1.20 1.86 -21.30
CA LYS A 45 1.55 2.73 -22.42
C LYS A 45 0.31 3.12 -23.16
N ASN A 46 0.14 4.40 -23.33
CA ASN A 46 -1.01 4.93 -24.02
C ASN A 46 -0.54 5.82 -25.16
N PRO A 47 -0.89 5.49 -26.41
CA PRO A 47 -0.41 6.30 -27.53
C PRO A 47 -0.86 7.74 -27.47
N ALA A 48 -1.99 8.01 -26.83
CA ALA A 48 -2.52 9.37 -26.76
C ALA A 48 -1.99 10.15 -25.61
N ALA A 49 -1.19 9.53 -24.73
CA ALA A 49 -0.66 10.21 -23.55
C ALA A 49 0.63 9.54 -23.12
N SER A 50 1.37 10.21 -22.27
CA SER A 50 2.55 9.57 -21.72
C SER A 50 2.13 8.38 -20.88
N GLY A 51 3.02 7.40 -20.79
CA GLY A 51 2.71 6.20 -20.03
C GLY A 51 2.50 6.51 -18.56
N LYS A 52 1.77 5.63 -17.93
CA LYS A 52 1.54 5.73 -16.50
C LYS A 52 2.22 4.58 -15.78
N HIS A 53 2.79 4.89 -14.64
CA HIS A 53 3.43 3.90 -13.81
C HIS A 53 2.44 3.46 -12.75
N VAL A 54 2.16 2.17 -12.73
CA VAL A 54 1.13 1.61 -11.85
C VAL A 54 1.79 0.75 -10.79
N ALA A 55 1.38 0.94 -9.56
CA ALA A 55 1.85 0.13 -8.45
C ALA A 55 0.65 -0.50 -7.77
N GLU A 56 0.69 -1.82 -7.61
CA GLU A 56 -0.36 -2.58 -6.94
C GLU A 56 0.25 -3.29 -5.75
N VAL A 57 -0.54 -3.43 -4.70
CA VAL A 57 -0.06 -4.14 -3.52
C VAL A 57 -1.16 -5.03 -2.97
N SER A 58 -0.76 -6.20 -2.51
CA SER A 58 -1.61 -7.09 -1.72
C SER A 58 -0.96 -7.26 -0.38
N CYS A 59 -1.67 -6.89 0.67
CA CYS A 59 -1.16 -6.97 2.03
C CYS A 59 -1.96 -8.03 2.76
N LYS A 60 -1.31 -9.12 3.13
CA LYS A 60 -2.00 -10.24 3.77
C LYS A 60 -2.09 -10.04 5.26
N LEU A 61 -3.30 -10.07 5.76
CA LEU A 61 -3.59 -9.94 7.18
C LEU A 61 -4.28 -11.19 7.68
N PRO A 62 -4.34 -11.37 9.00
CA PRO A 62 -4.90 -12.63 9.52
C PRO A 62 -6.33 -12.93 9.06
N THR A 63 -7.16 -11.90 8.91
CA THR A 63 -8.55 -12.14 8.56
C THR A 63 -8.91 -11.70 7.15
N GLU A 64 -8.03 -10.97 6.47
CA GLU A 64 -8.35 -10.50 5.13
C GLU A 64 -7.09 -10.05 4.42
N THR A 65 -7.22 -9.77 3.14
CA THR A 65 -6.13 -9.24 2.36
C THR A 65 -6.54 -7.86 1.86
N LEU A 66 -5.71 -6.87 2.16
CA LEU A 66 -5.95 -5.51 1.67
C LEU A 66 -5.28 -5.36 0.31
N ARG A 67 -5.97 -4.71 -0.61
CA ARG A 67 -5.43 -4.48 -1.94
C ARG A 67 -5.56 -3.02 -2.29
N CYS A 68 -4.49 -2.47 -2.83
CA CYS A 68 -4.45 -1.09 -3.24
C CYS A 68 -3.78 -0.98 -4.59
N GLU A 69 -4.11 0.07 -5.31
CA GLU A 69 -3.52 0.33 -6.60
C GLU A 69 -3.44 1.84 -6.80
N GLU A 70 -2.30 2.31 -7.30
CA GLU A 70 -2.12 3.72 -7.59
C GLU A 70 -1.31 3.87 -8.86
N ALA A 71 -1.58 4.93 -9.60
CA ALA A 71 -0.85 5.23 -10.82
C ALA A 71 -0.39 6.68 -10.77
N ALA A 72 0.78 6.93 -11.35
CA ALA A 72 1.33 8.27 -11.37
C ALA A 72 2.29 8.39 -12.53
N ASP A 73 2.85 9.59 -12.70
CA ASP A 73 3.73 9.86 -13.82
C ASP A 73 5.11 9.23 -13.65
N SER A 74 5.46 8.83 -12.45
CA SER A 74 6.72 8.13 -12.23
C SER A 74 6.49 6.96 -11.29
N MET A 75 7.38 5.98 -11.37
CA MET A 75 7.26 4.80 -10.52
C MET A 75 7.41 5.17 -9.04
N TYR A 76 8.34 6.06 -8.74
CA TYR A 76 8.53 6.45 -7.34
C TYR A 76 7.30 7.16 -6.79
N ALA A 77 6.67 8.00 -7.60
CA ALA A 77 5.44 8.66 -7.17
C ALA A 77 4.32 7.65 -6.94
N SER A 78 4.21 6.66 -7.82
CA SER A 78 3.19 5.62 -7.65
C SER A 78 3.40 4.86 -6.36
N ILE A 79 4.65 4.52 -6.06
CA ILE A 79 4.98 3.78 -4.85
C ILE A 79 4.67 4.62 -3.62
N ASP A 80 4.98 5.91 -3.67
CA ASP A 80 4.66 6.79 -2.54
C ASP A 80 3.18 6.85 -2.26
N LEU A 81 2.39 7.03 -3.31
CA LEU A 81 0.94 7.09 -3.17
C LEU A 81 0.40 5.76 -2.66
N LEU A 82 0.95 4.67 -3.18
CA LEU A 82 0.50 3.35 -2.79
C LEU A 82 0.78 3.08 -1.32
N ALA A 83 1.99 3.41 -0.88
CA ALA A 83 2.36 3.17 0.51
C ALA A 83 1.50 4.00 1.44
N ASP A 84 1.23 5.25 1.07
CA ASP A 84 0.40 6.11 1.90
C ASP A 84 -1.01 5.56 2.00
N LYS A 85 -1.55 5.12 0.88
CA LYS A 85 -2.90 4.57 0.86
C LYS A 85 -2.97 3.28 1.68
N LEU A 86 -1.99 2.42 1.52
CA LEU A 86 -1.96 1.16 2.26
C LEU A 86 -1.81 1.42 3.75
N ALA A 87 -0.98 2.38 4.13
CA ALA A 87 -0.80 2.73 5.53
C ALA A 87 -2.13 3.13 6.17
N ARG A 88 -2.91 3.91 5.44
CA ARG A 88 -4.22 4.32 5.94
C ARG A 88 -5.14 3.12 6.13
N GLN A 89 -5.13 2.21 5.19
CA GLN A 89 -5.98 1.04 5.28
C GLN A 89 -5.54 0.10 6.40
N VAL A 90 -4.24 -0.04 6.61
CA VAL A 90 -3.74 -0.84 7.70
C VAL A 90 -4.16 -0.24 9.04
N LYS A 91 -4.07 1.07 9.16
CA LYS A 91 -4.49 1.74 10.38
C LYS A 91 -5.98 1.53 10.64
N LYS A 92 -6.78 1.62 9.59
CA LYS A 92 -8.21 1.39 9.73
C LYS A 92 -8.49 -0.05 10.15
N TYR A 93 -7.79 -0.99 9.56
CA TYR A 93 -7.94 -2.38 9.92
C TYR A 93 -7.61 -2.60 11.39
N LYS A 94 -6.51 -2.01 11.82
CA LYS A 94 -6.09 -2.15 13.21
C LYS A 94 -7.12 -1.55 14.17
N GLU A 95 -7.64 -0.40 13.82
CA GLU A 95 -8.65 0.24 14.65
C GLU A 95 -9.94 -0.56 14.67
N LYS A 96 -10.28 -1.14 13.53
CA LYS A 96 -11.48 -1.95 13.45
C LYS A 96 -11.38 -3.15 14.38
N LEU A 97 -10.20 -3.77 14.45
CA LEU A 97 -10.00 -4.87 15.38
C LEU A 97 -10.11 -4.42 16.81
N GLY A 98 -9.67 -3.21 17.10
CA GLY A 98 -9.73 -2.68 18.45
C GLY A 98 -11.08 -2.18 18.87
N MET A 99 -12.00 -2.02 17.92
CA MET A 99 -13.29 -1.44 18.22
C MET A 99 -14.15 -2.30 19.13
N ASP A 100 -13.84 -3.57 19.18
CA ASP A 100 -14.56 -4.44 20.11
C ASP A 100 -14.39 -3.97 21.53
N LYS A 101 -13.31 -3.28 21.80
CA LYS A 101 -12.99 -2.85 23.16
C LYS A 101 -13.03 -1.36 23.34
N THR A 102 -12.94 -0.61 22.27
CA THR A 102 -12.87 0.82 22.38
C THR A 102 -14.20 1.43 22.04
N SER A 103 -14.34 2.68 22.37
CA SER A 103 -15.56 3.39 22.13
C SER A 103 -15.73 3.72 20.66
N ILE A 104 -16.98 3.90 20.31
CA ILE A 104 -17.32 4.32 18.96
C ILE A 104 -16.76 5.70 18.66
N ARG A 105 -16.54 6.48 19.69
CA ARG A 105 -16.02 7.81 19.53
C ARG A 105 -14.71 7.81 18.77
N THR A 106 -13.84 6.87 19.09
CA THR A 106 -12.56 6.78 18.41
C THR A 106 -12.75 6.52 16.93
N ALA A 107 -13.66 5.64 16.61
CA ALA A 107 -13.90 5.32 15.21
C ALA A 107 -14.38 6.54 14.44
N VAL A 108 -15.21 7.34 15.07
CA VAL A 108 -15.72 8.53 14.40
C VAL A 108 -14.59 9.50 14.09
N GLU A 109 -13.71 9.66 15.03
CA GLU A 109 -12.60 10.57 14.82
C GLU A 109 -11.71 10.09 13.68
N GLU A 110 -11.50 8.80 13.61
CA GLU A 110 -10.66 8.27 12.55
C GLU A 110 -11.31 8.46 11.20
N GLU A 111 -12.60 8.30 11.14
CA GLU A 111 -13.30 8.51 9.89
C GLU A 111 -13.13 9.93 9.39
N VAL A 112 -13.19 10.87 10.29
CA VAL A 112 -12.99 12.26 9.90
C VAL A 112 -11.59 12.45 9.33
N ALA A 113 -10.61 11.88 9.97
CA ALA A 113 -9.24 12.00 9.50
C ALA A 113 -9.09 11.37 8.12
N ASP A 114 -9.79 10.29 7.86
CA ASP A 114 -9.66 9.59 6.60
C ASP A 114 -10.41 10.26 5.47
N ALA A 115 -11.33 11.10 5.80
CA ALA A 115 -12.16 11.72 4.78
C ALA A 115 -11.39 12.66 3.87
N GLU A 116 -10.22 13.08 4.27
CA GLU A 116 -9.44 14.01 3.46
C GLU A 116 -8.88 13.42 2.18
#